data_7d513edcb5278341389279291c19972f
#
_entry.id   7d513edcb5278341389279291c19972f
#
_cell.length_a   1.000
_cell.length_b   1.000
_cell.length_c   1.000
_cell.angle_alpha   90.00
_cell.angle_beta   90.00
_cell.angle_gamma   90.00
#
_symmetry.space_group_name_H-M   'P 1'
#
loop_
_entity.id
_entity.type
_entity.pdbx_description
1 polymer ?
#
loop_
_entity_poly.entity_id
_entity_poly.type
_entity_poly.pdbx_seq_one_letter_code
_entity_poly.pdbx_strand_id
1 'polypeptide(L)'
;MRTDALVSAVGKWPSILASLGVPDSCLTGKHSPCPMCGGKDRFRMISPDGKMSWICNQCGSGDGMDLACLFLKMDFARAIELVKPLVSGASYATAPRKVKPSDIKKLSTELMSMWRSAREADIVNEYLTSRGLPEKAFAGSDLRGANIDYWDEGSPTRNQPAMIARVVTVDSKTAALHKTYISQKKKKLSKTTRAFTGGAIRLFRPGASEDTMIVSEGIETALSARWLWYLKHKTMVPCWATISADGMTKFGVPKWVKNLLIFADNDWSFTGQSASYQLANRAAVRGKISVEVFVPPETDKDWNDVLVGMRK
;
A
#
# COMPACT_ATOMS: atom_id res chain seq x y z
N MET A 1 -9.47 -25.27 18.95
CA MET A 1 -9.15 -24.48 20.15
C MET A 1 -8.36 -23.16 19.92
N ARG A 2 -7.55 -23.01 18.86
CA ARG A 2 -6.93 -21.69 18.52
C ARG A 2 -7.92 -20.69 17.90
N THR A 3 -8.96 -21.16 17.29
CA THR A 3 -9.93 -20.39 16.49
C THR A 3 -11.00 -19.71 17.33
N ASP A 4 -11.44 -20.29 18.43
CA ASP A 4 -12.64 -19.83 19.13
C ASP A 4 -12.46 -18.52 19.89
N ALA A 5 -11.31 -18.32 20.55
CA ALA A 5 -11.02 -17.08 21.25
C ALA A 5 -10.83 -15.90 20.27
N LEU A 6 -10.16 -16.11 19.13
CA LEU A 6 -9.96 -15.08 18.12
C LEU A 6 -11.28 -14.73 17.42
N VAL A 7 -12.13 -15.72 17.13
CA VAL A 7 -13.47 -15.49 16.59
C VAL A 7 -14.32 -14.68 17.58
N SER A 8 -14.25 -15.03 18.87
CA SER A 8 -14.98 -14.33 19.94
C SER A 8 -14.41 -12.92 20.24
N ALA A 9 -13.18 -12.64 19.87
CA ALA A 9 -12.54 -11.32 19.99
C ALA A 9 -12.92 -10.35 18.85
N VAL A 10 -13.53 -10.86 17.77
CA VAL A 10 -13.97 -10.02 16.64
C VAL A 10 -14.93 -8.95 17.13
N GLY A 11 -14.64 -7.67 16.80
CA GLY A 11 -15.40 -6.51 17.28
C GLY A 11 -15.06 -6.04 18.70
N LYS A 12 -14.26 -6.77 19.46
CA LYS A 12 -13.90 -6.44 20.86
C LYS A 12 -12.44 -5.97 21.02
N TRP A 13 -11.66 -6.05 19.98
CA TRP A 13 -10.23 -5.75 20.03
C TRP A 13 -9.86 -4.41 20.66
N PRO A 14 -10.55 -3.28 20.41
CA PRO A 14 -10.21 -2.02 21.07
C PRO A 14 -10.26 -2.14 22.60
N SER A 15 -11.33 -2.77 23.14
CA SER A 15 -11.47 -2.98 24.60
C SER A 15 -10.40 -3.94 25.13
N ILE A 16 -10.10 -5.01 24.41
CA ILE A 16 -9.07 -6.00 24.77
C ILE A 16 -7.71 -5.32 24.83
N LEU A 17 -7.35 -4.55 23.81
CA LEU A 17 -6.06 -3.87 23.73
C LEU A 17 -5.91 -2.76 24.76
N ALA A 18 -6.98 -2.02 25.06
CA ALA A 18 -7.00 -1.07 26.18
C ALA A 18 -6.69 -1.78 27.52
N SER A 19 -7.30 -2.95 27.75
CA SER A 19 -7.04 -3.76 28.95
C SER A 19 -5.61 -4.30 29.01
N LEU A 20 -4.95 -4.46 27.85
CA LEU A 20 -3.53 -4.84 27.75
C LEU A 20 -2.58 -3.63 27.88
N GLY A 21 -3.11 -2.41 28.03
CA GLY A 21 -2.33 -1.20 28.24
C GLY A 21 -1.99 -0.40 26.97
N VAL A 22 -2.56 -0.75 25.80
CA VAL A 22 -2.42 0.06 24.58
C VAL A 22 -3.13 1.40 24.81
N PRO A 23 -2.45 2.56 24.58
CA PRO A 23 -3.05 3.88 24.82
C PRO A 23 -4.36 4.09 24.04
N ASP A 24 -5.37 4.66 24.69
CA ASP A 24 -6.68 4.93 24.10
C ASP A 24 -6.57 5.79 22.82
N SER A 25 -5.62 6.72 22.77
CA SER A 25 -5.35 7.52 21.57
C SER A 25 -5.05 6.69 20.33
N CYS A 26 -4.47 5.51 20.49
CA CYS A 26 -4.17 4.56 19.41
C CYS A 26 -5.41 3.76 18.96
N LEU A 27 -6.44 3.70 19.81
CA LEU A 27 -7.63 2.86 19.60
C LEU A 27 -8.81 3.61 18.92
N THR A 28 -8.61 4.89 18.61
CA THR A 28 -9.68 5.78 18.07
C THR A 28 -9.93 5.66 16.58
N GLY A 29 -9.06 4.98 15.84
CA GLY A 29 -9.08 4.97 14.37
C GLY A 29 -8.51 6.23 13.70
N LYS A 30 -8.06 7.21 14.48
CA LYS A 30 -7.34 8.38 14.00
C LYS A 30 -5.83 8.10 13.95
N HIS A 31 -5.10 8.92 13.21
CA HIS A 31 -3.63 8.88 13.23
C HIS A 31 -3.11 9.25 14.64
N SER A 32 -2.11 8.52 15.11
CA SER A 32 -1.51 8.70 16.43
C SER A 32 -0.03 8.29 16.43
N PRO A 33 0.73 8.64 17.48
CA PRO A 33 2.01 7.98 17.76
C PRO A 33 1.83 6.46 17.81
N CYS A 34 2.82 5.72 17.29
CA CYS A 34 2.77 4.27 17.35
C CYS A 34 3.05 3.77 18.77
N PRO A 35 2.25 2.86 19.33
CA PRO A 35 2.47 2.34 20.69
C PRO A 35 3.76 1.51 20.82
N MET A 36 4.36 1.07 19.71
CA MET A 36 5.61 0.30 19.69
C MET A 36 6.84 1.18 19.38
N CYS A 37 6.78 2.00 18.33
CA CYS A 37 7.94 2.76 17.85
C CYS A 37 7.81 4.29 17.96
N GLY A 38 6.74 4.80 18.57
CA GLY A 38 6.51 6.23 18.74
C GLY A 38 6.20 6.97 17.43
N GLY A 39 6.81 8.13 17.25
CA GLY A 39 6.54 9.04 16.12
C GLY A 39 5.35 9.94 16.40
N LYS A 40 4.92 10.75 15.40
CA LYS A 40 3.85 11.74 15.59
C LYS A 40 2.48 11.18 15.17
N ASP A 41 2.38 10.59 13.97
CA ASP A 41 1.12 10.27 13.28
C ASP A 41 1.17 9.00 12.43
N ARG A 42 2.16 8.14 12.68
CA ARG A 42 2.47 6.97 11.82
C ARG A 42 1.62 5.74 12.06
N PHE A 43 0.87 5.71 13.15
CA PHE A 43 0.01 4.60 13.52
C PHE A 43 -1.47 4.95 13.32
N ARG A 44 -2.23 3.99 12.84
CA ARG A 44 -3.69 4.07 12.78
C ARG A 44 -4.32 2.69 12.92
N MET A 45 -5.33 2.60 13.78
CA MET A 45 -6.20 1.44 13.82
C MET A 45 -7.26 1.54 12.71
N ILE A 46 -7.48 0.45 12.00
CA ILE A 46 -8.46 0.33 10.91
C ILE A 46 -9.38 -0.82 11.26
N SER A 47 -10.69 -0.61 11.18
CA SER A 47 -11.68 -1.67 11.41
C SER A 47 -12.70 -1.69 10.28
N PRO A 48 -12.36 -2.20 9.08
CA PRO A 48 -13.29 -2.22 7.95
C PRO A 48 -14.44 -3.22 8.12
N ASP A 49 -14.24 -4.36 8.85
CA ASP A 49 -15.18 -5.49 8.87
C ASP A 49 -15.42 -6.09 10.27
N GLY A 50 -15.23 -5.29 11.34
CA GLY A 50 -15.25 -5.84 12.71
C GLY A 50 -14.00 -6.67 13.03
N LYS A 51 -13.20 -7.07 12.05
CA LYS A 51 -11.83 -7.55 12.21
C LYS A 51 -10.94 -6.33 12.35
N MET A 52 -10.42 -6.12 13.52
CA MET A 52 -9.50 -5.02 13.74
C MET A 52 -8.21 -5.26 12.95
N SER A 53 -7.81 -4.26 12.19
CA SER A 53 -6.48 -4.17 11.60
C SER A 53 -5.81 -2.86 12.01
N TRP A 54 -4.51 -2.84 12.01
CA TRP A 54 -3.71 -1.64 12.27
C TRP A 54 -2.62 -1.49 11.22
N ILE A 55 -2.13 -0.28 11.07
CA ILE A 55 -1.00 0.04 10.21
C ILE A 55 -0.08 1.05 10.92
N CYS A 56 1.21 0.82 10.84
CA CYS A 56 2.26 1.77 11.17
C CYS A 56 3.27 1.81 10.02
N ASN A 57 3.63 3.00 9.55
CA ASN A 57 4.56 3.16 8.44
C ASN A 57 5.97 2.60 8.73
N GLN A 58 6.29 2.26 9.96
CA GLN A 58 7.57 1.69 10.36
C GLN A 58 7.47 0.25 10.89
N CYS A 59 6.41 -0.07 11.65
CA CYS A 59 6.25 -1.40 12.24
C CYS A 59 5.47 -2.37 11.36
N GLY A 60 4.90 -1.90 10.23
CA GLY A 60 4.07 -2.72 9.34
C GLY A 60 2.59 -2.67 9.69
N SER A 61 1.89 -3.76 9.44
CA SER A 61 0.44 -3.89 9.65
C SER A 61 0.09 -5.29 10.16
N GLY A 62 -1.07 -5.42 10.77
CA GLY A 62 -1.53 -6.70 11.29
C GLY A 62 -2.96 -6.64 11.82
N ASP A 63 -3.39 -7.71 12.45
CA ASP A 63 -4.67 -7.78 13.15
C ASP A 63 -4.52 -7.42 14.65
N GLY A 64 -5.60 -7.56 15.43
CA GLY A 64 -5.59 -7.26 16.86
C GLY A 64 -4.67 -8.16 17.67
N MET A 65 -4.50 -9.41 17.25
CA MET A 65 -3.60 -10.34 17.92
C MET A 65 -2.13 -10.02 17.61
N ASP A 66 -1.83 -9.66 16.36
CA ASP A 66 -0.49 -9.22 15.95
C ASP A 66 -0.08 -7.97 16.75
N LEU A 67 -1.00 -7.02 16.95
CA LEU A 67 -0.75 -5.84 17.76
C LEU A 67 -0.48 -6.21 19.24
N ALA A 68 -1.26 -7.14 19.79
CA ALA A 68 -1.06 -7.60 21.16
C ALA A 68 0.33 -8.26 21.34
N CYS A 69 0.72 -9.14 20.40
CA CYS A 69 2.04 -9.78 20.42
C CYS A 69 3.19 -8.75 20.37
N LEU A 70 3.10 -7.81 19.43
CA LEU A 70 4.14 -6.78 19.26
C LEU A 70 4.21 -5.81 20.45
N PHE A 71 3.06 -5.36 20.96
CA PHE A 71 3.00 -4.43 22.08
C PHE A 71 3.51 -5.04 23.37
N LEU A 72 3.12 -6.29 23.65
CA LEU A 72 3.56 -7.03 24.84
C LEU A 72 4.97 -7.63 24.69
N LYS A 73 5.57 -7.57 23.48
CA LYS A 73 6.84 -8.22 23.14
C LYS A 73 6.82 -9.72 23.47
N MET A 74 5.73 -10.38 23.14
CA MET A 74 5.49 -11.80 23.44
C MET A 74 5.17 -12.57 22.15
N ASP A 75 5.48 -13.87 22.16
CA ASP A 75 5.00 -14.78 21.14
C ASP A 75 3.48 -14.99 21.21
N PHE A 76 2.91 -15.57 20.16
CA PHE A 76 1.49 -15.82 20.07
C PHE A 76 0.97 -16.70 21.23
N ALA A 77 1.73 -17.71 21.67
CA ALA A 77 1.29 -18.65 22.69
C ALA A 77 1.14 -17.98 24.06
N ARG A 78 2.02 -17.07 24.39
CA ARG A 78 1.94 -16.30 25.62
C ARG A 78 0.90 -15.18 25.55
N ALA A 79 0.86 -14.46 24.45
CA ALA A 79 -0.07 -13.36 24.26
C ALA A 79 -1.54 -13.83 24.26
N ILE A 80 -1.84 -14.98 23.65
CA ILE A 80 -3.22 -15.52 23.62
C ILE A 80 -3.73 -15.89 25.02
N GLU A 81 -2.86 -16.33 25.93
CA GLU A 81 -3.26 -16.64 27.30
C GLU A 81 -3.67 -15.36 28.08
N LEU A 82 -3.11 -14.21 27.76
CA LEU A 82 -3.51 -12.92 28.31
C LEU A 82 -4.80 -12.39 27.65
N VAL A 83 -5.00 -12.67 26.38
CA VAL A 83 -6.16 -12.21 25.61
C VAL A 83 -7.42 -13.00 25.98
N LYS A 84 -7.34 -14.33 26.13
CA LYS A 84 -8.49 -15.21 26.40
C LYS A 84 -9.39 -14.73 27.54
N PRO A 85 -8.90 -14.44 28.76
CA PRO A 85 -9.74 -13.99 29.86
C PRO A 85 -10.41 -12.64 29.62
N LEU A 86 -9.81 -11.79 28.78
CA LEU A 86 -10.34 -10.46 28.48
C LEU A 86 -11.49 -10.49 27.47
N VAL A 87 -11.59 -11.53 26.64
CA VAL A 87 -12.62 -11.64 25.60
C VAL A 87 -14.04 -11.65 26.16
N SER A 88 -14.26 -12.31 27.30
CA SER A 88 -15.58 -12.40 27.95
C SER A 88 -16.05 -11.09 28.57
N GLY A 89 -15.10 -10.30 29.12
CA GLY A 89 -15.37 -8.99 29.73
C GLY A 89 -15.30 -7.81 28.76
N ALA A 90 -14.82 -8.03 27.53
CA ALA A 90 -14.61 -6.95 26.57
C ALA A 90 -15.93 -6.49 25.93
N SER A 91 -16.10 -5.16 25.85
CA SER A 91 -17.22 -4.54 25.13
C SER A 91 -17.00 -4.58 23.62
N TYR A 92 -18.09 -4.70 22.85
CA TYR A 92 -18.03 -4.52 21.41
C TYR A 92 -17.71 -3.06 21.09
N ALA A 93 -16.73 -2.85 20.22
CA ALA A 93 -16.61 -1.55 19.56
C ALA A 93 -17.91 -1.29 18.79
N THR A 94 -18.38 -0.04 18.78
CA THR A 94 -19.51 0.34 17.92
C THR A 94 -19.23 -0.15 16.51
N ALA A 95 -20.13 -0.98 16.00
CA ALA A 95 -19.96 -1.61 14.68
C ALA A 95 -19.59 -0.53 13.64
N PRO A 96 -18.60 -0.76 12.79
CA PRO A 96 -18.22 0.20 11.77
C PRO A 96 -19.49 0.53 10.97
N ARG A 97 -19.77 1.83 10.81
CA ARG A 97 -20.95 2.32 10.08
C ARG A 97 -20.98 1.65 8.71
N LYS A 98 -21.92 0.74 8.48
CA LYS A 98 -22.10 0.14 7.15
C LYS A 98 -22.31 1.26 6.15
N VAL A 99 -21.36 1.45 5.25
CA VAL A 99 -21.46 2.46 4.18
C VAL A 99 -22.63 2.06 3.30
N LYS A 100 -23.61 2.94 3.13
CA LYS A 100 -24.78 2.65 2.31
C LYS A 100 -24.35 2.43 0.85
N PRO A 101 -24.97 1.51 0.11
CA PRO A 101 -24.67 1.31 -1.33
C PRO A 101 -24.78 2.60 -2.16
N SER A 102 -25.70 3.50 -1.82
CA SER A 102 -25.83 4.83 -2.42
C SER A 102 -24.57 5.69 -2.25
N ASP A 103 -23.97 5.66 -1.05
CA ASP A 103 -22.77 6.44 -0.75
C ASP A 103 -21.55 5.89 -1.51
N ILE A 104 -21.47 4.55 -1.67
CA ILE A 104 -20.44 3.90 -2.48
C ILE A 104 -20.59 4.29 -3.95
N LYS A 105 -21.80 4.31 -4.48
CA LYS A 105 -22.07 4.73 -5.87
C LYS A 105 -21.69 6.19 -6.09
N LYS A 106 -22.08 7.08 -5.18
CA LYS A 106 -21.71 8.50 -5.21
C LYS A 106 -20.20 8.67 -5.19
N LEU A 107 -19.53 8.03 -4.23
CA LEU A 107 -18.07 8.08 -4.12
C LEU A 107 -17.37 7.55 -5.39
N SER A 108 -17.86 6.46 -5.98
CA SER A 108 -17.34 5.91 -7.24
C SER A 108 -17.47 6.93 -8.38
N THR A 109 -18.61 7.62 -8.47
CA THR A 109 -18.84 8.66 -9.48
C THR A 109 -17.87 9.84 -9.28
N GLU A 110 -17.68 10.29 -8.03
CA GLU A 110 -16.76 11.39 -7.68
C GLU A 110 -15.30 11.01 -8.03
N LEU A 111 -14.86 9.80 -7.71
CA LEU A 111 -13.52 9.31 -8.06
C LEU A 111 -13.31 9.28 -9.57
N MET A 112 -14.28 8.77 -10.32
CA MET A 112 -14.16 8.70 -11.76
C MET A 112 -14.28 10.08 -12.43
N SER A 113 -15.03 11.01 -11.85
CA SER A 113 -15.06 12.41 -12.28
C SER A 113 -13.69 13.06 -12.10
N MET A 114 -13.10 12.96 -10.90
CA MET A 114 -11.74 13.47 -10.63
C MET A 114 -10.72 12.85 -11.60
N TRP A 115 -10.78 11.54 -11.82
CA TRP A 115 -9.89 10.86 -12.77
C TRP A 115 -10.03 11.41 -14.19
N ARG A 116 -11.26 11.65 -14.66
CA ARG A 116 -11.50 12.15 -16.01
C ARG A 116 -11.10 13.61 -16.20
N SER A 117 -11.26 14.43 -15.15
CA SER A 117 -10.88 15.85 -15.18
C SER A 117 -9.37 16.06 -15.07
N ALA A 118 -8.63 15.10 -14.51
CA ALA A 118 -7.18 15.16 -14.41
C ALA A 118 -6.53 15.01 -15.80
N ARG A 119 -6.06 16.11 -16.41
CA ARG A 119 -5.51 16.16 -17.77
C ARG A 119 -4.24 17.00 -17.89
N GLU A 120 -3.71 17.50 -16.77
CA GLU A 120 -2.49 18.31 -16.72
C GLU A 120 -1.25 17.43 -16.87
N ALA A 121 -0.93 17.06 -18.12
CA ALA A 121 0.20 16.16 -18.42
C ALA A 121 1.54 16.73 -17.93
N ASP A 122 1.72 18.04 -17.99
CA ASP A 122 2.95 18.71 -17.58
C ASP A 122 3.28 18.46 -16.11
N ILE A 123 2.29 18.42 -15.23
CA ILE A 123 2.49 18.09 -13.82
C ILE A 123 3.18 16.71 -13.65
N VAL A 124 2.76 15.72 -14.43
CA VAL A 124 3.36 14.36 -14.39
C VAL A 124 4.76 14.39 -14.99
N ASN A 125 4.91 15.04 -16.13
CA ASN A 125 6.17 15.13 -16.88
C ASN A 125 7.25 15.84 -16.04
N GLU A 126 6.95 17.02 -15.50
CA GLU A 126 7.87 17.78 -14.66
C GLU A 126 8.25 17.01 -13.39
N TYR A 127 7.26 16.42 -12.71
CA TYR A 127 7.51 15.65 -11.50
C TYR A 127 8.42 14.45 -11.77
N LEU A 128 8.09 13.59 -12.74
CA LEU A 128 8.86 12.38 -13.00
C LEU A 128 10.25 12.69 -13.58
N THR A 129 10.36 13.75 -14.38
CA THR A 129 11.66 14.25 -14.85
C THR A 129 12.50 14.76 -13.69
N SER A 130 11.92 15.49 -12.72
CA SER A 130 12.63 15.93 -11.51
C SER A 130 13.10 14.76 -10.65
N ARG A 131 12.43 13.60 -10.75
CA ARG A 131 12.83 12.33 -10.15
C ARG A 131 13.89 11.58 -10.97
N GLY A 132 14.45 12.19 -12.01
CA GLY A 132 15.48 11.61 -12.86
C GLY A 132 14.97 10.58 -13.88
N LEU A 133 13.68 10.47 -14.11
CA LEU A 133 13.12 9.58 -15.12
C LEU A 133 13.12 10.25 -16.50
N PRO A 134 13.63 9.62 -17.56
CA PRO A 134 13.44 10.12 -18.91
C PRO A 134 12.00 9.93 -19.37
N GLU A 135 11.49 10.78 -20.21
CA GLU A 135 10.11 10.73 -20.72
C GLU A 135 9.72 9.33 -21.24
N LYS A 136 10.60 8.67 -21.98
CA LYS A 136 10.40 7.31 -22.48
C LYS A 136 10.10 6.26 -21.41
N ALA A 137 10.51 6.49 -20.15
CA ALA A 137 10.25 5.57 -19.05
C ALA A 137 8.77 5.56 -18.63
N PHE A 138 8.07 6.68 -18.80
CA PHE A 138 6.68 6.86 -18.33
C PHE A 138 5.69 7.29 -19.42
N ALA A 139 6.15 7.61 -20.65
CA ALA A 139 5.26 7.91 -21.76
C ALA A 139 4.24 6.79 -21.97
N GLY A 140 2.97 7.15 -22.08
CA GLY A 140 1.86 6.20 -22.22
C GLY A 140 1.45 5.48 -20.92
N SER A 141 2.02 5.85 -19.76
CA SER A 141 1.57 5.33 -18.47
C SER A 141 0.17 5.81 -18.09
N ASP A 142 -0.54 5.01 -17.25
CA ASP A 142 -1.87 5.38 -16.73
C ASP A 142 -1.72 6.34 -15.52
N LEU A 143 -1.02 7.45 -15.75
CA LEU A 143 -0.82 8.55 -14.80
C LEU A 143 -1.46 9.83 -15.34
N ARG A 144 -1.99 10.65 -14.46
CA ARG A 144 -2.61 11.92 -14.80
C ARG A 144 -2.21 13.02 -13.81
N GLY A 145 -2.14 14.25 -14.28
CA GLY A 145 -1.91 15.43 -13.44
C GLY A 145 -3.19 16.21 -13.21
N ALA A 146 -3.29 16.83 -12.05
CA ALA A 146 -4.32 17.80 -11.73
C ALA A 146 -3.88 18.71 -10.59
N ASN A 147 -4.42 19.93 -10.59
CA ASN A 147 -4.37 20.81 -9.44
C ASN A 147 -5.58 20.51 -8.55
N ILE A 148 -5.35 20.02 -7.33
CA ILE A 148 -6.38 19.61 -6.37
C ILE A 148 -6.07 20.11 -4.97
N ASP A 149 -7.10 20.22 -4.14
CA ASP A 149 -6.93 20.64 -2.76
C ASP A 149 -6.20 19.58 -1.93
N TYR A 150 -5.20 20.00 -1.20
CA TYR A 150 -4.50 19.18 -0.20
C TYR A 150 -5.11 19.44 1.17
N TRP A 151 -5.59 18.39 1.83
CA TRP A 151 -6.17 18.45 3.17
C TRP A 151 -5.19 17.88 4.18
N ASP A 152 -4.85 18.69 5.16
CA ASP A 152 -4.14 18.30 6.37
C ASP A 152 -4.97 18.74 7.61
N GLU A 153 -4.45 18.56 8.80
CA GLU A 153 -5.14 18.98 10.03
C GLU A 153 -5.49 20.49 9.95
N GLY A 154 -6.77 20.80 9.78
CA GLY A 154 -7.29 22.18 9.69
C GLY A 154 -7.82 22.55 8.31
N SER A 155 -7.30 23.63 7.72
CA SER A 155 -7.76 24.17 6.44
C SER A 155 -7.06 23.53 5.23
N PRO A 156 -7.76 23.40 4.09
CA PRO A 156 -7.13 22.87 2.89
C PRO A 156 -6.16 23.89 2.28
N THR A 157 -5.00 23.40 1.82
CA THR A 157 -4.17 24.14 0.88
C THR A 157 -4.75 23.95 -0.51
N ARG A 158 -5.24 25.05 -1.10
CA ARG A 158 -5.96 25.02 -2.38
C ARG A 158 -5.04 24.77 -3.57
N ASN A 159 -5.60 24.18 -4.60
CA ASN A 159 -5.04 24.14 -5.95
C ASN A 159 -3.58 23.63 -6.02
N GLN A 160 -3.28 22.48 -5.38
CA GLN A 160 -1.95 21.92 -5.31
C GLN A 160 -1.68 20.95 -6.46
N PRO A 161 -0.51 21.04 -7.14
CA PRO A 161 -0.15 20.11 -8.19
C PRO A 161 -0.01 18.68 -7.64
N ALA A 162 -0.69 17.73 -8.28
CA ALA A 162 -0.67 16.35 -7.87
C ALA A 162 -0.65 15.40 -9.07
N MET A 163 0.20 14.39 -8.99
CA MET A 163 0.13 13.21 -9.85
C MET A 163 -0.92 12.24 -9.28
N ILE A 164 -1.82 11.78 -10.15
CA ILE A 164 -2.94 10.90 -9.79
C ILE A 164 -2.81 9.57 -10.53
N ALA A 165 -2.97 8.47 -9.80
CA ALA A 165 -3.00 7.12 -10.34
C ALA A 165 -4.21 6.34 -9.82
N ARG A 166 -4.75 5.44 -10.64
CA ARG A 166 -5.85 4.56 -10.24
C ARG A 166 -5.32 3.34 -9.50
N VAL A 167 -5.87 3.09 -8.31
CA VAL A 167 -5.72 1.81 -7.62
C VAL A 167 -6.80 0.87 -8.15
N VAL A 168 -6.36 -0.20 -8.80
CA VAL A 168 -7.22 -1.14 -9.53
C VAL A 168 -7.22 -2.49 -8.83
N THR A 169 -8.40 -3.03 -8.58
CA THR A 169 -8.60 -4.36 -7.99
C THR A 169 -8.18 -5.48 -8.93
N VAL A 170 -8.08 -6.71 -8.44
CA VAL A 170 -7.77 -7.89 -9.24
C VAL A 170 -8.79 -8.06 -10.39
N ASP A 171 -10.08 -7.79 -10.14
CA ASP A 171 -11.16 -7.82 -11.14
C ASP A 171 -11.26 -6.54 -12.01
N SER A 172 -10.18 -5.75 -12.08
CA SER A 172 -10.01 -4.59 -12.97
C SER A 172 -10.93 -3.40 -12.70
N LYS A 173 -11.44 -3.25 -11.48
CA LYS A 173 -12.27 -2.11 -11.07
C LYS A 173 -11.44 -1.07 -10.31
N THR A 174 -11.67 0.20 -10.55
CA THR A 174 -11.06 1.27 -9.77
C THR A 174 -11.63 1.28 -8.36
N ALA A 175 -10.75 1.16 -7.36
CA ALA A 175 -11.11 1.15 -5.94
C ALA A 175 -10.82 2.48 -5.26
N ALA A 176 -9.74 3.15 -5.65
CA ALA A 176 -9.28 4.40 -5.09
C ALA A 176 -8.44 5.18 -6.10
N LEU A 177 -8.13 6.42 -5.78
CA LEU A 177 -7.07 7.19 -6.44
C LEU A 177 -5.91 7.39 -5.47
N HIS A 178 -4.73 7.07 -5.93
CA HIS A 178 -3.47 7.44 -5.29
C HIS A 178 -3.08 8.82 -5.78
N LYS A 179 -2.77 9.72 -4.84
CA LYS A 179 -2.44 11.12 -5.10
C LYS A 179 -1.04 11.40 -4.55
N THR A 180 -0.12 11.79 -5.42
CA THR A 180 1.20 12.27 -5.04
C THR A 180 1.17 13.80 -5.12
N TYR A 181 1.06 14.47 -3.99
CA TYR A 181 1.11 15.94 -3.88
C TYR A 181 2.55 16.42 -3.95
N ILE A 182 2.89 17.10 -5.02
CA ILE A 182 4.28 17.40 -5.39
C ILE A 182 4.90 18.42 -4.42
N SER A 183 4.22 19.55 -4.21
CA SER A 183 4.71 20.63 -3.34
C SER A 183 4.84 20.20 -1.88
N GLN A 184 3.89 19.36 -1.38
CA GLN A 184 3.88 18.87 -0.01
C GLN A 184 4.77 17.65 0.20
N LYS A 185 5.29 17.03 -0.87
CA LYS A 185 6.01 15.75 -0.83
C LYS A 185 5.25 14.67 -0.05
N LYS A 186 3.92 14.62 -0.23
CA LYS A 186 3.01 13.71 0.48
C LYS A 186 2.25 12.82 -0.50
N LYS A 187 2.05 11.58 -0.10
CA LYS A 187 1.23 10.60 -0.83
C LYS A 187 -0.02 10.29 -0.02
N LYS A 188 -1.19 10.36 -0.63
CA LYS A 188 -2.49 10.06 0.02
C LYS A 188 -3.37 9.20 -0.88
N LEU A 189 -4.08 8.25 -0.27
CA LEU A 189 -5.17 7.55 -0.94
C LEU A 189 -6.48 8.32 -0.74
N SER A 190 -7.31 8.34 -1.79
CA SER A 190 -8.71 8.76 -1.65
C SER A 190 -9.48 7.79 -0.76
N LYS A 191 -10.71 8.16 -0.36
CA LYS A 191 -11.65 7.18 0.20
C LYS A 191 -11.81 6.03 -0.79
N THR A 192 -11.91 4.80 -0.30
CA THR A 192 -12.04 3.62 -1.13
C THR A 192 -13.51 3.29 -1.40
N THR A 193 -13.82 2.90 -2.62
CA THR A 193 -15.17 2.46 -3.01
C THR A 193 -15.38 0.97 -2.74
N ARG A 194 -14.30 0.22 -2.59
CA ARG A 194 -14.27 -1.22 -2.34
C ARG A 194 -12.91 -1.64 -1.80
N ALA A 195 -12.85 -2.83 -1.19
CA ALA A 195 -11.57 -3.44 -0.85
C ALA A 195 -10.73 -3.70 -2.12
N PHE A 196 -9.42 -3.50 -2.03
CA PHE A 196 -8.51 -3.73 -3.16
C PHE A 196 -7.33 -4.66 -2.81
N THR A 197 -7.54 -5.54 -1.84
CA THR A 197 -6.55 -6.59 -1.51
C THR A 197 -6.10 -7.31 -2.78
N GLY A 198 -4.80 -7.38 -2.99
CA GLY A 198 -4.20 -7.93 -4.21
C GLY A 198 -4.22 -7.01 -5.43
N GLY A 199 -4.84 -5.82 -5.32
CA GLY A 199 -4.83 -4.80 -6.37
C GLY A 199 -3.53 -4.01 -6.43
N ALA A 200 -3.40 -3.19 -7.47
CA ALA A 200 -2.22 -2.35 -7.71
C ALA A 200 -2.55 -1.13 -8.58
N ILE A 201 -1.61 -0.21 -8.67
CA ILE A 201 -1.56 0.82 -9.70
C ILE A 201 -0.96 0.17 -10.96
N ARG A 202 -1.76 0.06 -12.01
CA ARG A 202 -1.36 -0.54 -13.28
C ARG A 202 -0.83 0.53 -14.22
N LEU A 203 0.49 0.78 -14.15
CA LEU A 203 1.11 1.87 -14.91
C LEU A 203 1.07 1.64 -16.42
N PHE A 204 1.24 0.38 -16.84
CA PHE A 204 1.15 -0.01 -18.25
C PHE A 204 0.29 -1.26 -18.41
N ARG A 205 -0.40 -1.33 -19.52
CA ARG A 205 -1.16 -2.53 -19.93
C ARG A 205 -0.20 -3.50 -20.62
N PRO A 206 -0.38 -4.82 -20.45
CA PRO A 206 0.37 -5.81 -21.22
C PRO A 206 0.01 -5.74 -22.70
N GLY A 207 1.00 -6.00 -23.54
CA GLY A 207 0.77 -6.32 -24.96
C GLY A 207 0.15 -7.71 -25.13
N ALA A 208 -0.28 -8.04 -26.34
CA ALA A 208 -0.98 -9.31 -26.63
C ALA A 208 -0.11 -10.57 -26.37
N SER A 209 1.20 -10.46 -26.59
CA SER A 209 2.17 -11.56 -26.37
C SER A 209 3.01 -11.39 -25.10
N GLU A 210 2.64 -10.46 -24.22
CA GLU A 210 3.41 -10.16 -23.02
C GLU A 210 3.19 -11.24 -21.97
N ASP A 211 4.28 -11.78 -21.43
CA ASP A 211 4.28 -12.77 -20.36
C ASP A 211 5.20 -12.40 -19.18
N THR A 212 5.86 -11.28 -19.28
CA THR A 212 6.80 -10.74 -18.27
C THR A 212 6.28 -9.43 -17.71
N MET A 213 6.36 -9.24 -16.39
CA MET A 213 6.02 -7.98 -15.76
C MET A 213 6.97 -7.61 -14.63
N ILE A 214 7.10 -6.31 -14.41
CA ILE A 214 7.76 -5.72 -13.25
C ILE A 214 6.72 -5.34 -12.21
N VAL A 215 7.02 -5.61 -10.93
CA VAL A 215 6.27 -5.12 -9.78
C VAL A 215 7.19 -4.50 -8.75
N SER A 216 6.78 -3.37 -8.17
CA SER A 216 7.49 -2.66 -7.10
C SER A 216 6.50 -2.09 -6.10
N GLU A 217 6.98 -1.54 -4.99
CA GLU A 217 6.11 -0.87 -4.02
C GLU A 217 5.63 0.49 -4.55
N GLY A 218 6.56 1.36 -4.93
CA GLY A 218 6.29 2.73 -5.37
C GLY A 218 6.13 2.89 -6.88
N ILE A 219 5.47 3.98 -7.29
CA ILE A 219 5.32 4.37 -8.72
C ILE A 219 6.69 4.69 -9.31
N GLU A 220 7.46 5.51 -8.62
CA GLU A 220 8.79 5.98 -9.04
C GLU A 220 9.75 4.80 -9.18
N THR A 221 9.75 3.90 -8.18
CA THR A 221 10.53 2.65 -8.18
C THR A 221 10.17 1.76 -9.38
N ALA A 222 8.86 1.56 -9.65
CA ALA A 222 8.38 0.73 -10.76
C ALA A 222 8.81 1.28 -12.13
N LEU A 223 8.71 2.60 -12.32
CA LEU A 223 9.11 3.26 -13.56
C LEU A 223 10.63 3.22 -13.76
N SER A 224 11.40 3.40 -12.67
CA SER A 224 12.86 3.32 -12.69
C SER A 224 13.32 1.89 -13.01
N ALA A 225 12.72 0.90 -12.37
CA ALA A 225 12.98 -0.51 -12.64
C ALA A 225 12.70 -0.87 -14.10
N ARG A 226 11.57 -0.42 -14.65
CA ARG A 226 11.21 -0.59 -16.07
C ARG A 226 12.25 0.03 -17.01
N TRP A 227 12.74 1.22 -16.67
CA TRP A 227 13.75 1.90 -17.48
C TRP A 227 15.11 1.22 -17.40
N LEU A 228 15.56 0.82 -16.20
CA LEU A 228 16.80 0.07 -15.99
C LEU A 228 16.76 -1.29 -16.71
N TRP A 229 15.63 -1.98 -16.67
CA TRP A 229 15.42 -3.20 -17.44
C TRP A 229 15.59 -2.97 -18.94
N TYR A 230 14.95 -1.91 -19.47
CA TYR A 230 15.11 -1.53 -20.87
C TYR A 230 16.56 -1.19 -21.25
N LEU A 231 17.28 -0.47 -20.42
CA LEU A 231 18.70 -0.16 -20.70
C LEU A 231 19.53 -1.43 -20.86
N LYS A 232 19.25 -2.45 -20.06
CA LYS A 232 19.98 -3.72 -20.07
C LYS A 232 19.50 -4.67 -21.17
N HIS A 233 18.18 -4.85 -21.30
CA HIS A 233 17.60 -5.90 -22.16
C HIS A 233 16.99 -5.41 -23.46
N LYS A 234 16.94 -4.09 -23.69
CA LYS A 234 16.36 -3.41 -24.85
C LYS A 234 14.87 -3.73 -25.09
N THR A 235 14.20 -4.26 -24.07
CA THR A 235 12.78 -4.60 -24.09
C THR A 235 12.03 -3.87 -23.00
N MET A 236 10.92 -3.20 -23.37
CA MET A 236 10.01 -2.56 -22.42
C MET A 236 8.98 -3.58 -21.96
N VAL A 237 8.85 -3.78 -20.63
CA VAL A 237 7.83 -4.65 -20.04
C VAL A 237 6.84 -3.83 -19.21
N PRO A 238 5.58 -4.26 -19.05
CA PRO A 238 4.63 -3.57 -18.18
C PRO A 238 5.11 -3.58 -16.74
N CYS A 239 4.89 -2.47 -16.02
CA CYS A 239 5.21 -2.37 -14.61
C CYS A 239 4.01 -1.87 -13.81
N TRP A 240 3.85 -2.38 -12.59
CA TRP A 240 2.78 -2.02 -11.66
C TRP A 240 3.35 -1.71 -10.28
N ALA A 241 2.63 -0.84 -9.53
CA ALA A 241 3.02 -0.46 -8.17
C ALA A 241 1.97 -0.94 -7.15
N THR A 242 2.43 -1.56 -6.07
CA THR A 242 1.57 -2.17 -5.03
C THR A 242 1.24 -1.24 -3.88
N ILE A 243 1.80 -0.02 -3.88
CA ILE A 243 1.53 1.11 -2.96
C ILE A 243 2.20 0.95 -1.58
N SER A 244 2.36 -0.27 -1.10
CA SER A 244 2.93 -0.56 0.22
C SER A 244 3.47 -1.98 0.29
N ALA A 245 4.31 -2.26 1.29
CA ALA A 245 4.81 -3.60 1.59
C ALA A 245 3.67 -4.61 1.82
N ASP A 246 2.59 -4.22 2.53
CA ASP A 246 1.40 -5.06 2.69
C ASP A 246 0.72 -5.33 1.34
N GLY A 247 0.61 -4.32 0.49
CA GLY A 247 0.14 -4.47 -0.89
C GLY A 247 0.99 -5.43 -1.70
N MET A 248 2.33 -5.35 -1.57
CA MET A 248 3.29 -6.28 -2.20
C MET A 248 3.05 -7.71 -1.74
N THR A 249 3.01 -7.94 -0.43
CA THR A 249 2.74 -9.25 0.15
C THR A 249 1.45 -9.88 -0.35
N LYS A 250 0.39 -9.09 -0.55
CA LYS A 250 -0.95 -9.56 -0.96
C LYS A 250 -1.19 -9.48 -2.46
N PHE A 251 -0.25 -8.97 -3.25
CA PHE A 251 -0.42 -8.71 -4.68
C PHE A 251 -0.95 -9.93 -5.44
N GLY A 252 -2.02 -9.73 -6.21
CA GLY A 252 -2.59 -10.74 -7.08
C GLY A 252 -1.89 -10.76 -8.44
N VAL A 253 -0.96 -11.71 -8.62
CA VAL A 253 -0.26 -11.87 -9.89
C VAL A 253 -1.26 -12.21 -11.00
N PRO A 254 -1.30 -11.45 -12.11
CA PRO A 254 -2.20 -11.71 -13.22
C PRO A 254 -1.92 -13.06 -13.90
N LYS A 255 -2.97 -13.71 -14.41
CA LYS A 255 -2.86 -15.05 -15.05
C LYS A 255 -1.97 -15.09 -16.31
N TRP A 256 -1.77 -13.95 -16.98
CA TRP A 256 -0.93 -13.87 -18.18
C TRP A 256 0.57 -13.87 -17.86
N VAL A 257 0.95 -13.59 -16.59
CA VAL A 257 2.35 -13.51 -16.16
C VAL A 257 2.95 -14.89 -16.04
N LYS A 258 4.04 -15.13 -16.76
CA LYS A 258 4.92 -16.30 -16.62
C LYS A 258 6.24 -15.94 -15.95
N ASN A 259 6.69 -14.69 -16.10
CA ASN A 259 7.93 -14.18 -15.54
C ASN A 259 7.61 -12.92 -14.70
N LEU A 260 7.81 -13.01 -13.41
CA LEU A 260 7.59 -11.92 -12.47
C LEU A 260 8.92 -11.37 -11.98
N LEU A 261 9.18 -10.09 -12.28
CA LEU A 261 10.37 -9.36 -11.86
C LEU A 261 9.98 -8.43 -10.70
N ILE A 262 10.43 -8.75 -9.50
CA ILE A 262 10.12 -7.99 -8.28
C ILE A 262 11.29 -7.06 -7.98
N PHE A 263 11.05 -5.76 -8.01
CA PHE A 263 12.03 -4.75 -7.66
C PHE A 263 11.69 -4.21 -6.26
N ALA A 264 12.37 -4.76 -5.26
CA ALA A 264 12.20 -4.42 -3.85
C ALA A 264 12.95 -3.13 -3.49
N ASP A 265 12.46 -2.41 -2.48
CA ASP A 265 13.23 -1.36 -1.82
C ASP A 265 14.18 -2.01 -0.80
N ASN A 266 15.37 -1.43 -0.56
CA ASN A 266 16.35 -1.95 0.38
C ASN A 266 16.28 -1.18 1.72
N ASP A 267 15.18 -1.38 2.46
CA ASP A 267 15.00 -0.74 3.78
C ASP A 267 15.89 -1.39 4.84
N TRP A 268 16.46 -0.59 5.74
CA TRP A 268 17.19 -1.10 6.91
C TRP A 268 16.31 -2.01 7.80
N SER A 269 14.99 -1.79 7.79
CA SER A 269 14.00 -2.59 8.54
C SER A 269 13.66 -3.92 7.87
N PHE A 270 14.17 -4.17 6.67
CA PHE A 270 13.86 -5.34 5.84
C PHE A 270 12.37 -5.48 5.47
N THR A 271 11.57 -4.46 5.65
CA THR A 271 10.11 -4.52 5.38
C THR A 271 9.83 -4.73 3.89
N GLY A 272 10.45 -3.96 3.02
CA GLY A 272 10.29 -4.07 1.56
C GLY A 272 10.82 -5.40 1.03
N GLN A 273 12.01 -5.82 1.49
CA GLN A 273 12.62 -7.10 1.12
C GLN A 273 11.74 -8.27 1.57
N SER A 274 11.29 -8.29 2.83
CA SER A 274 10.43 -9.33 3.37
C SER A 274 9.13 -9.48 2.57
N ALA A 275 8.46 -8.38 2.28
CA ALA A 275 7.24 -8.36 1.48
C ALA A 275 7.47 -8.92 0.06
N SER A 276 8.59 -8.55 -0.56
CA SER A 276 8.99 -8.99 -1.90
C SER A 276 9.29 -10.48 -1.94
N TYR A 277 10.03 -11.03 -0.97
CA TYR A 277 10.31 -12.47 -0.88
C TYR A 277 9.06 -13.29 -0.53
N GLN A 278 8.12 -12.76 0.26
CA GLN A 278 6.83 -13.40 0.51
C GLN A 278 5.99 -13.49 -0.78
N LEU A 279 5.97 -12.43 -1.59
CA LEU A 279 5.34 -12.45 -2.90
C LEU A 279 6.03 -13.47 -3.81
N ALA A 280 7.37 -13.45 -3.87
CA ALA A 280 8.16 -14.37 -4.69
C ALA A 280 7.87 -15.84 -4.35
N ASN A 281 7.91 -16.20 -3.08
CA ASN A 281 7.59 -17.55 -2.61
C ASN A 281 6.19 -17.98 -3.03
N ARG A 282 5.18 -17.13 -2.77
CA ARG A 282 3.80 -17.43 -3.11
C ARG A 282 3.58 -17.55 -4.62
N ALA A 283 4.23 -16.72 -5.42
CA ALA A 283 4.12 -16.73 -6.87
C ALA A 283 4.81 -17.98 -7.48
N ALA A 284 6.00 -18.31 -7.02
CA ALA A 284 6.73 -19.49 -7.49
C ALA A 284 6.02 -20.79 -7.09
N VAL A 285 5.64 -20.94 -5.82
CA VAL A 285 5.06 -22.19 -5.29
C VAL A 285 3.64 -22.41 -5.79
N ARG A 286 2.77 -21.39 -5.70
CA ARG A 286 1.34 -21.50 -6.05
C ARG A 286 1.07 -21.17 -7.51
N GLY A 287 1.76 -20.18 -8.06
CA GLY A 287 1.59 -19.71 -9.42
C GLY A 287 2.35 -20.52 -10.46
N LYS A 288 3.39 -21.27 -10.04
CA LYS A 288 4.30 -22.02 -10.93
C LYS A 288 4.88 -21.14 -12.03
N ILE A 289 5.25 -19.91 -11.69
CA ILE A 289 5.83 -18.92 -12.59
C ILE A 289 7.28 -18.66 -12.22
N SER A 290 8.09 -18.21 -13.18
CA SER A 290 9.46 -17.76 -12.94
C SER A 290 9.43 -16.46 -12.15
N VAL A 291 10.28 -16.34 -11.12
CA VAL A 291 10.34 -15.14 -10.27
C VAL A 291 11.79 -14.75 -10.04
N GLU A 292 12.09 -13.48 -10.23
CA GLU A 292 13.37 -12.89 -9.84
C GLU A 292 13.09 -11.71 -8.89
N VAL A 293 13.94 -11.58 -7.84
CA VAL A 293 13.87 -10.48 -6.88
C VAL A 293 15.16 -9.66 -6.99
N PHE A 294 15.00 -8.38 -7.26
CA PHE A 294 16.09 -7.41 -7.35
C PHE A 294 16.02 -6.48 -6.15
N VAL A 295 17.14 -6.32 -5.45
CA VAL A 295 17.28 -5.43 -4.29
C VAL A 295 18.42 -4.46 -4.58
N PRO A 296 18.30 -3.15 -4.35
CA PRO A 296 19.42 -2.22 -4.48
C PRO A 296 20.62 -2.64 -3.62
N PRO A 297 21.86 -2.41 -4.08
CA PRO A 297 23.04 -2.83 -3.33
C PRO A 297 23.25 -2.07 -2.01
N GLU A 298 22.80 -0.81 -1.94
CA GLU A 298 22.97 0.06 -0.78
C GLU A 298 21.69 0.06 0.07
N THR A 299 21.86 0.02 1.40
CA THR A 299 20.76 0.15 2.37
C THR A 299 20.08 1.53 2.28
N ASP A 300 18.80 1.59 2.57
CA ASP A 300 17.94 2.77 2.50
C ASP A 300 17.86 3.40 1.09
N LYS A 301 18.05 2.56 0.05
CA LYS A 301 17.89 2.95 -1.35
C LYS A 301 16.73 2.23 -2.00
N ASP A 302 16.08 2.94 -2.92
CA ASP A 302 15.14 2.39 -3.89
C ASP A 302 15.74 2.38 -5.31
N TRP A 303 15.03 1.82 -6.27
CA TRP A 303 15.50 1.75 -7.67
C TRP A 303 15.47 3.09 -8.39
N ASN A 304 14.77 4.09 -7.88
CA ASN A 304 14.88 5.46 -8.37
C ASN A 304 16.21 6.08 -7.93
N ASP A 305 16.66 5.83 -6.70
CA ASP A 305 17.98 6.26 -6.23
C ASP A 305 19.11 5.63 -7.06
N VAL A 306 19.00 4.32 -7.37
CA VAL A 306 19.97 3.63 -8.25
C VAL A 306 20.00 4.29 -9.62
N LEU A 307 18.85 4.55 -10.25
CA LEU A 307 18.78 5.21 -11.55
C LEU A 307 19.43 6.60 -11.54
N VAL A 308 19.14 7.41 -10.52
CA VAL A 308 19.72 8.75 -10.38
C VAL A 308 21.23 8.69 -10.15
N GLY A 309 21.70 7.72 -9.36
CA GLY A 309 23.14 7.49 -9.11
C GLY A 309 23.94 7.14 -10.36
N MET A 310 23.35 6.42 -11.31
CA MET A 310 23.99 6.05 -12.60
C MET A 310 24.19 7.23 -13.56
N ARG A 311 23.59 8.39 -13.29
CA ARG A 311 23.69 9.60 -14.14
C ARG A 311 24.73 10.60 -13.65
N LYS A 312 25.32 10.37 -12.49
CA LYS A 312 26.44 11.13 -11.95
C LYS A 312 27.76 10.50 -12.37
#